data_185a2600479d54ee804e80e54472a17b
#
_entry.id   185a2600479d54ee804e80e54472a17b
#
_cell.length_a   1.000
_cell.length_b   1.000
_cell.length_c   1.000
_cell.angle_alpha   90.00
_cell.angle_beta   90.00
_cell.angle_gamma   90.00
#
_symmetry.space_group_name_H-M   'P 1'
#
loop_
_entity.id
_entity.type
_entity.pdbx_description
1 polymer ?
#
loop_
_entity_poly.entity_id
_entity_poly.type
_entity_poly.pdbx_seq_one_letter_code
_entity_poly.pdbx_strand_id
1 'polypeptide(L)'
;MIRSILFPTAFSSVANSAFPLAVAIAAQFDAIVQSVHIAHGGDPHITETSRYEFPGLPTGASSVKVVETIIPKVSDEDPAQVIMRTAEERICDLIVMASHGRSDVAQFFLGRSVAEQIARDSKIPTLIARLYGPRRTTRPIDRFATVVFTTDLSEKSKNILPMAAAIAKKTKAKLNTLCVFGEGDEEPADGGKAQLNRFFEEAGAPELFGIVRRVHGGVAEAVVEHAGRHKADLIALTTTLCCGGDEGFTGTAEFIIRNAPCPVLCVRP
;
A
#
# COMPACT_ATOMS: atom_id res chain seq x y z
N MET A 1 -10.35 10.12 7.05
CA MET A 1 -10.67 10.54 5.64
C MET A 1 -9.38 11.09 5.06
N ILE A 2 -8.95 10.66 3.86
CA ILE A 2 -7.67 11.08 3.26
C ILE A 2 -7.80 12.53 2.81
N ARG A 3 -6.96 13.44 3.34
CA ARG A 3 -6.87 14.88 2.98
C ARG A 3 -5.47 15.28 2.51
N SER A 4 -4.46 14.55 2.95
CA SER A 4 -3.07 14.83 2.63
C SER A 4 -2.32 13.54 2.34
N ILE A 5 -1.69 13.47 1.17
CA ILE A 5 -0.92 12.32 0.71
C ILE A 5 0.55 12.74 0.61
N LEU A 6 1.44 12.05 1.30
CA LEU A 6 2.87 12.20 1.07
C LEU A 6 3.29 11.33 -0.13
N PHE A 7 4.00 11.92 -1.06
CA PHE A 7 4.62 11.25 -2.19
C PHE A 7 6.13 11.46 -2.17
N PRO A 8 6.90 10.55 -1.56
CA PRO A 8 8.35 10.62 -1.61
C PRO A 8 8.87 10.19 -2.98
N THR A 9 9.78 10.99 -3.55
CA THR A 9 10.38 10.72 -4.86
C THR A 9 11.87 10.96 -4.87
N ALA A 10 12.60 10.10 -5.58
CA ALA A 10 13.99 10.31 -5.96
C ALA A 10 14.12 10.84 -7.41
N PHE A 11 13.01 11.29 -8.02
CA PHE A 11 12.91 11.68 -9.42
C PHE A 11 13.33 10.61 -10.44
N SER A 12 13.57 9.39 -10.00
CA SER A 12 13.79 8.27 -10.92
C SER A 12 12.47 7.88 -11.59
N SER A 13 12.56 7.29 -12.79
CA SER A 13 11.36 6.78 -13.51
C SER A 13 10.57 5.77 -12.66
N VAL A 14 11.25 4.98 -11.84
CA VAL A 14 10.62 4.04 -10.91
C VAL A 14 9.88 4.77 -9.81
N ALA A 15 10.53 5.68 -9.08
CA ALA A 15 9.89 6.45 -8.02
C ALA A 15 8.67 7.21 -8.54
N ASN A 16 8.84 7.88 -9.68
CA ASN A 16 7.79 8.67 -10.30
C ASN A 16 6.62 7.83 -10.82
N SER A 17 6.82 6.55 -11.10
CA SER A 17 5.77 5.68 -11.62
C SER A 17 4.55 5.51 -10.68
N ALA A 18 4.70 5.78 -9.38
CA ALA A 18 3.60 5.77 -8.43
C ALA A 18 2.85 7.12 -8.32
N PHE A 19 3.34 8.18 -8.94
CA PHE A 19 2.71 9.50 -8.87
C PHE A 19 1.29 9.52 -9.45
N PRO A 20 1.01 8.92 -10.62
CA PRO A 20 -0.36 8.85 -11.14
C PRO A 20 -1.35 8.21 -10.15
N LEU A 21 -0.89 7.20 -9.39
CA LEU A 21 -1.69 6.57 -8.34
C LEU A 21 -1.98 7.54 -7.19
N ALA A 22 -0.97 8.29 -6.72
CA ALA A 22 -1.15 9.30 -5.69
C ALA A 22 -2.17 10.38 -6.12
N VAL A 23 -2.05 10.85 -7.35
CA VAL A 23 -2.97 11.85 -7.93
C VAL A 23 -4.38 11.27 -8.12
N ALA A 24 -4.51 10.01 -8.57
CA ALA A 24 -5.81 9.36 -8.72
C ALA A 24 -6.56 9.27 -7.39
N ILE A 25 -5.87 8.90 -6.31
CA ILE A 25 -6.46 8.86 -4.97
C ILE A 25 -6.79 10.27 -4.49
N ALA A 26 -5.87 11.21 -4.65
CA ALA A 26 -6.10 12.61 -4.26
C ALA A 26 -7.35 13.19 -4.92
N ALA A 27 -7.54 12.96 -6.23
CA ALA A 27 -8.71 13.40 -6.97
C ALA A 27 -10.03 12.80 -6.42
N GLN A 28 -10.02 11.54 -5.97
CA GLN A 28 -11.22 10.89 -5.42
C GLN A 28 -11.59 11.41 -4.03
N PHE A 29 -10.60 11.87 -3.27
CA PHE A 29 -10.81 12.30 -1.88
C PHE A 29 -10.78 13.82 -1.70
N ASP A 30 -10.54 14.59 -2.76
CA ASP A 30 -10.27 16.04 -2.71
C ASP A 30 -9.08 16.35 -1.78
N ALA A 31 -8.03 15.56 -1.94
CA ALA A 31 -6.82 15.63 -1.13
C ALA A 31 -5.71 16.39 -1.84
N ILE A 32 -4.74 16.88 -1.08
CA ILE A 32 -3.49 17.44 -1.61
C ILE A 32 -2.42 16.36 -1.71
N VAL A 33 -1.53 16.47 -2.69
CA VAL A 33 -0.32 15.66 -2.80
C VAL A 33 0.88 16.50 -2.36
N GLN A 34 1.56 16.06 -1.33
CA GLN A 34 2.82 16.64 -0.86
C GLN A 34 3.97 15.81 -1.41
N SER A 35 4.58 16.27 -2.49
CA SER A 35 5.75 15.62 -3.08
C SER A 35 7.00 16.05 -2.32
N VAL A 36 7.79 15.07 -1.90
CA VAL A 36 9.00 15.28 -1.12
C VAL A 36 10.18 14.59 -1.76
N HIS A 37 11.24 15.36 -1.99
CA HIS A 37 12.54 14.87 -2.45
C HIS A 37 13.60 15.12 -1.38
N ILE A 38 14.37 14.07 -1.04
CA ILE A 38 15.52 14.20 -0.14
C ILE A 38 16.76 14.41 -1.02
N ALA A 39 17.26 15.66 -1.05
CA ALA A 39 18.38 16.01 -1.89
C ALA A 39 19.70 15.54 -1.29
N HIS A 40 20.49 14.82 -2.08
CA HIS A 40 21.88 14.54 -1.75
C HIS A 40 22.77 15.69 -2.23
N GLY A 41 23.76 16.09 -1.43
CA GLY A 41 24.69 17.15 -1.82
C GLY A 41 25.35 16.81 -3.16
N GLY A 42 25.20 17.71 -4.15
CA GLY A 42 25.73 17.52 -5.50
C GLY A 42 24.76 16.86 -6.50
N ASP A 43 23.50 16.74 -6.17
CA ASP A 43 22.49 16.15 -7.06
C ASP A 43 22.23 17.08 -8.27
N PRO A 44 22.74 16.74 -9.48
CA PRO A 44 22.64 17.64 -10.64
C PRO A 44 21.25 17.66 -11.29
N HIS A 45 20.31 16.85 -10.79
CA HIS A 45 19.02 16.61 -11.44
C HIS A 45 17.87 17.48 -10.94
N ILE A 46 18.13 18.46 -10.09
CA ILE A 46 17.10 19.40 -9.63
C ILE A 46 17.02 20.59 -10.62
N THR A 47 16.75 20.32 -11.87
CA THR A 47 16.34 21.36 -12.81
C THR A 47 14.82 21.40 -12.85
N GLU A 48 14.25 22.62 -12.88
CA GLU A 48 12.78 22.82 -12.87
C GLU A 48 12.02 22.08 -13.98
N THR A 49 12.70 21.74 -15.08
CA THR A 49 12.14 21.10 -16.26
C THR A 49 11.98 19.57 -16.17
N SER A 50 12.70 18.90 -15.27
CA SER A 50 12.64 17.43 -15.15
C SER A 50 11.68 16.93 -14.09
N ARG A 51 11.00 17.84 -13.38
CA ARG A 51 10.29 17.51 -12.14
C ARG A 51 9.13 16.54 -12.31
N TYR A 52 8.35 16.63 -13.37
CA TYR A 52 7.13 15.83 -13.49
C TYR A 52 6.69 15.60 -14.94
N GLU A 53 7.53 15.03 -15.77
CA GLU A 53 7.04 14.44 -17.02
C GLU A 53 6.38 13.09 -16.73
N PHE A 54 5.08 13.11 -16.52
CA PHE A 54 4.31 11.88 -16.32
C PHE A 54 3.42 11.63 -17.54
N PRO A 55 3.75 10.65 -18.36
CA PRO A 55 2.81 10.19 -19.37
C PRO A 55 1.63 9.51 -18.66
N GLY A 56 0.43 9.97 -18.94
CA GLY A 56 -0.80 9.32 -18.50
C GLY A 56 -1.28 9.70 -17.10
N LEU A 57 -1.31 10.98 -16.78
CA LEU A 57 -2.03 11.45 -15.59
C LEU A 57 -3.52 11.08 -15.69
N PRO A 58 -4.13 10.62 -14.57
CA PRO A 58 -5.53 10.24 -14.54
C PRO A 58 -6.45 11.43 -14.80
N THR A 59 -7.68 11.14 -15.27
CA THR A 59 -8.73 12.14 -15.43
C THR A 59 -8.97 12.88 -14.11
N GLY A 60 -8.95 14.20 -14.13
CA GLY A 60 -9.07 15.03 -12.92
C GLY A 60 -7.74 15.38 -12.25
N ALA A 61 -6.62 14.92 -12.77
CA ALA A 61 -5.29 15.26 -12.24
C ALA A 61 -5.04 16.77 -12.18
N SER A 62 -5.56 17.53 -13.11
CA SER A 62 -5.41 19.00 -13.19
C SER A 62 -6.06 19.75 -12.01
N SER A 63 -7.00 19.12 -11.31
CA SER A 63 -7.64 19.73 -10.13
C SER A 63 -6.90 19.42 -8.81
N VAL A 64 -5.95 18.49 -8.82
CA VAL A 64 -5.23 18.08 -7.62
C VAL A 64 -4.11 19.08 -7.32
N LYS A 65 -4.13 19.64 -6.12
CA LYS A 65 -3.05 20.50 -5.64
C LYS A 65 -1.84 19.66 -5.29
N VAL A 66 -0.71 19.92 -5.94
CA VAL A 66 0.59 19.32 -5.63
C VAL A 66 1.48 20.37 -4.99
N VAL A 67 2.03 20.04 -3.82
CA VAL A 67 2.99 20.90 -3.09
C VAL A 67 4.33 20.18 -3.09
N GLU A 68 5.34 20.80 -3.66
CA GLU A 68 6.69 20.24 -3.75
C GLU A 68 7.57 20.75 -2.62
N THR A 69 8.40 19.86 -2.10
CA THR A 69 9.38 20.22 -1.09
C THR A 69 10.67 19.43 -1.32
N ILE A 70 11.76 20.13 -1.23
CA ILE A 70 13.10 19.53 -1.22
C ILE A 70 13.62 19.59 0.21
N ILE A 71 13.99 18.46 0.76
CA ILE A 71 14.59 18.35 2.09
C ILE A 71 16.09 18.15 1.90
N PRO A 72 16.94 19.04 2.41
CA PRO A 72 18.38 18.83 2.40
C PRO A 72 18.72 17.56 3.21
N LYS A 73 19.49 16.66 2.64
CA LYS A 73 19.96 15.49 3.39
C LYS A 73 20.97 15.92 4.46
N VAL A 74 20.66 15.64 5.70
CA VAL A 74 21.63 15.65 6.79
C VAL A 74 22.42 14.33 6.71
N SER A 75 23.76 14.37 6.79
CA SER A 75 24.71 13.42 6.23
C SER A 75 24.48 11.93 6.45
N ASP A 76 23.92 11.50 7.59
CA ASP A 76 23.83 10.07 7.94
C ASP A 76 22.39 9.59 8.26
N GLU A 77 21.37 10.42 8.02
CA GLU A 77 20.00 10.06 8.34
C GLU A 77 19.41 9.08 7.31
N ASP A 78 18.77 8.02 7.81
CA ASP A 78 18.10 7.04 6.96
C ASP A 78 16.92 7.68 6.22
N PRO A 79 16.86 7.58 4.88
CA PRO A 79 15.77 8.15 4.09
C PRO A 79 14.38 7.70 4.53
N ALA A 80 14.21 6.46 5.00
CA ALA A 80 12.92 5.99 5.49
C ALA A 80 12.47 6.76 6.73
N GLN A 81 13.40 7.04 7.66
CA GLN A 81 13.12 7.82 8.86
C GLN A 81 12.74 9.27 8.51
N VAL A 82 13.45 9.90 7.56
CA VAL A 82 13.14 11.25 7.08
C VAL A 82 11.74 11.30 6.49
N ILE A 83 11.38 10.32 5.65
CA ILE A 83 10.06 10.25 5.00
C ILE A 83 8.96 10.08 6.05
N MET A 84 9.12 9.15 6.99
CA MET A 84 8.13 8.90 8.04
C MET A 84 7.93 10.11 8.94
N ARG A 85 9.02 10.73 9.42
CA ARG A 85 8.97 11.96 10.20
C ARG A 85 8.27 13.10 9.42
N THR A 86 8.63 13.29 8.15
CA THR A 86 8.00 14.31 7.31
C THR A 86 6.50 14.08 7.15
N ALA A 87 6.08 12.82 7.01
CA ALA A 87 4.67 12.48 6.91
C ALA A 87 3.90 12.80 8.21
N GLU A 88 4.51 12.54 9.37
CA GLU A 88 3.94 12.86 10.68
C GLU A 88 3.86 14.39 10.89
N GLU A 89 4.96 15.13 10.66
CA GLU A 89 5.05 16.59 10.81
C GLU A 89 4.04 17.33 9.91
N ARG A 90 3.78 16.79 8.72
CA ARG A 90 2.84 17.37 7.76
C ARG A 90 1.42 16.84 7.89
N ILE A 91 1.16 16.01 8.90
CA ILE A 91 -0.16 15.43 9.19
C ILE A 91 -0.72 14.75 7.93
N CYS A 92 0.10 13.92 7.29
CA CYS A 92 -0.34 13.15 6.13
C CYS A 92 -1.19 11.95 6.57
N ASP A 93 -2.23 11.65 5.80
CA ASP A 93 -3.13 10.53 6.07
C ASP A 93 -2.70 9.24 5.33
N LEU A 94 -1.85 9.39 4.32
CA LEU A 94 -1.39 8.30 3.46
C LEU A 94 0.00 8.62 2.89
N ILE A 95 0.86 7.62 2.84
CA ILE A 95 2.11 7.66 2.07
C ILE A 95 1.90 6.83 0.81
N VAL A 96 2.18 7.39 -0.37
CA VAL A 96 2.12 6.66 -1.65
C VAL A 96 3.50 6.63 -2.27
N MET A 97 4.01 5.45 -2.55
CA MET A 97 5.35 5.31 -3.14
C MET A 97 5.47 4.07 -4.02
N ALA A 98 6.49 4.07 -4.87
CA ALA A 98 6.86 2.89 -5.65
C ALA A 98 7.84 2.01 -4.87
N SER A 99 7.73 0.69 -5.07
CA SER A 99 8.78 -0.25 -4.71
C SER A 99 9.52 -0.74 -5.95
N HIS A 100 10.84 -0.95 -5.81
CA HIS A 100 11.62 -1.60 -6.84
C HIS A 100 11.24 -3.09 -6.90
N GLY A 101 10.94 -3.59 -8.09
CA GLY A 101 10.79 -5.03 -8.30
C GLY A 101 12.15 -5.74 -8.18
N ARG A 102 12.12 -7.09 -8.20
CA ARG A 102 13.30 -7.98 -8.11
C ARG A 102 14.45 -7.72 -9.14
N SER A 103 14.32 -6.74 -10.04
CA SER A 103 15.27 -6.55 -11.16
C SER A 103 16.56 -5.83 -10.80
N ASP A 104 16.67 -5.19 -9.65
CA ASP A 104 17.90 -4.53 -9.24
C ASP A 104 18.73 -5.43 -8.33
N VAL A 105 19.52 -6.29 -8.98
CA VAL A 105 20.46 -7.24 -8.33
C VAL A 105 21.43 -6.53 -7.36
N ALA A 106 21.75 -5.27 -7.60
CA ALA A 106 22.66 -4.49 -6.75
C ALA A 106 22.06 -4.11 -5.39
N GLN A 107 20.75 -3.89 -5.29
CA GLN A 107 20.10 -3.55 -4.01
C GLN A 107 19.77 -4.79 -3.16
N PHE A 108 19.78 -5.97 -3.75
CA PHE A 108 19.56 -7.22 -3.03
C PHE A 108 20.67 -7.50 -1.99
N PHE A 109 21.85 -6.94 -2.19
CA PHE A 109 23.01 -7.08 -1.29
C PHE A 109 23.10 -5.99 -0.22
N LEU A 110 22.29 -4.91 -0.28
CA LEU A 110 22.41 -3.74 0.59
C LEU A 110 21.28 -3.59 1.64
N GLY A 111 20.40 -4.57 1.80
CA GLY A 111 19.37 -4.54 2.82
C GLY A 111 17.94 -4.29 2.28
N ARG A 112 17.00 -4.05 3.19
CA ARG A 112 15.57 -3.83 2.87
C ARG A 112 15.38 -2.54 2.07
N SER A 113 14.41 -2.54 1.13
CA SER A 113 14.06 -1.33 0.40
C SER A 113 13.43 -0.28 1.33
N VAL A 114 13.62 1.01 1.02
CA VAL A 114 12.99 2.12 1.76
C VAL A 114 11.47 1.92 1.87
N ALA A 115 10.83 1.42 0.80
CA ALA A 115 9.40 1.15 0.80
C ALA A 115 8.99 0.04 1.79
N GLU A 116 9.77 -1.03 1.87
CA GLU A 116 9.53 -2.12 2.82
C GLU A 116 9.76 -1.68 4.28
N GLN A 117 10.75 -0.83 4.50
CA GLN A 117 11.02 -0.26 5.81
C GLN A 117 9.88 0.67 6.26
N ILE A 118 9.40 1.55 5.37
CA ILE A 118 8.26 2.42 5.65
C ILE A 118 6.99 1.60 5.89
N ALA A 119 6.71 0.57 5.07
CA ALA A 119 5.56 -0.30 5.26
C ALA A 119 5.57 -0.97 6.64
N ARG A 120 6.76 -1.35 7.12
CA ARG A 120 6.94 -2.00 8.43
C ARG A 120 6.80 -1.02 9.59
N ASP A 121 7.42 0.16 9.50
CA ASP A 121 7.69 1.02 10.64
C ASP A 121 6.75 2.24 10.72
N SER A 122 6.11 2.63 9.61
CA SER A 122 5.24 3.78 9.56
C SER A 122 3.96 3.58 10.35
N LYS A 123 3.59 4.60 11.14
CA LYS A 123 2.27 4.72 11.78
C LYS A 123 1.20 5.20 10.79
N ILE A 124 1.63 5.83 9.70
CA ILE A 124 0.75 6.32 8.65
C ILE A 124 0.55 5.20 7.63
N PRO A 125 -0.68 4.93 7.19
CA PRO A 125 -0.96 3.98 6.13
C PRO A 125 -0.06 4.21 4.92
N THR A 126 0.49 3.14 4.35
CA THR A 126 1.42 3.22 3.23
C THR A 126 0.89 2.41 2.05
N LEU A 127 0.72 3.07 0.91
CA LEU A 127 0.35 2.44 -0.35
C LEU A 127 1.58 2.26 -1.22
N ILE A 128 1.93 1.01 -1.47
CA ILE A 128 3.11 0.66 -2.26
C ILE A 128 2.65 0.21 -3.65
N ALA A 129 3.06 0.96 -4.67
CA ALA A 129 2.85 0.61 -6.06
C ALA A 129 4.05 -0.17 -6.59
N ARG A 130 3.79 -1.35 -7.16
CA ARG A 130 4.79 -2.12 -7.85
C ARG A 130 4.54 -2.07 -9.35
N LEU A 131 5.37 -1.33 -10.05
CA LEU A 131 5.13 -1.02 -11.47
C LEU A 131 6.11 -1.74 -12.42
N TYR A 132 7.04 -2.53 -11.86
CA TYR A 132 8.04 -3.29 -12.62
C TYR A 132 8.02 -4.77 -12.25
N GLY A 133 8.11 -5.62 -13.26
CA GLY A 133 8.16 -7.07 -13.12
C GLY A 133 7.19 -7.77 -14.07
N PRO A 134 7.24 -9.11 -14.15
CA PRO A 134 6.41 -9.90 -15.08
C PRO A 134 4.92 -9.84 -14.77
N ARG A 135 4.54 -9.32 -13.60
CA ARG A 135 3.15 -9.17 -13.16
C ARG A 135 2.75 -7.70 -12.95
N ARG A 136 3.42 -6.76 -13.63
CA ARG A 136 3.07 -5.35 -13.55
C ARG A 136 1.61 -5.12 -13.94
N THR A 137 0.91 -4.25 -13.21
CA THR A 137 -0.33 -3.67 -13.69
C THR A 137 -0.02 -2.75 -14.87
N THR A 138 -0.38 -3.15 -16.07
CA THR A 138 -0.25 -2.31 -17.29
C THR A 138 -1.39 -1.29 -17.41
N ARG A 139 -2.34 -1.30 -16.49
CA ARG A 139 -3.45 -0.35 -16.48
C ARG A 139 -3.02 0.93 -15.80
N PRO A 140 -3.28 2.09 -16.41
CA PRO A 140 -3.29 3.34 -15.66
C PRO A 140 -4.28 3.17 -14.51
N ILE A 141 -3.82 3.33 -13.26
CA ILE A 141 -4.71 3.25 -12.11
C ILE A 141 -5.34 4.63 -11.95
N ASP A 142 -6.33 4.90 -12.79
CA ASP A 142 -7.19 6.08 -12.68
C ASP A 142 -8.38 5.82 -11.76
N ARG A 143 -8.71 4.53 -11.55
CA ARG A 143 -9.84 4.11 -10.72
C ARG A 143 -9.66 2.67 -10.24
N PHE A 144 -9.93 2.40 -8.98
CA PHE A 144 -10.07 1.03 -8.48
C PHE A 144 -11.45 0.48 -8.83
N ALA A 145 -11.52 -0.74 -9.36
CA ALA A 145 -12.76 -1.47 -9.59
C ALA A 145 -12.93 -2.62 -8.58
N THR A 146 -11.82 -3.18 -8.09
CA THR A 146 -11.81 -4.29 -7.12
C THR A 146 -10.74 -4.05 -6.07
N VAL A 147 -11.16 -3.98 -4.81
CA VAL A 147 -10.28 -3.93 -3.63
C VAL A 147 -10.38 -5.26 -2.91
N VAL A 148 -9.26 -5.91 -2.66
CA VAL A 148 -9.19 -7.11 -1.81
C VAL A 148 -8.69 -6.69 -0.42
N PHE A 149 -9.54 -6.80 0.57
CA PHE A 149 -9.17 -6.66 1.96
C PHE A 149 -8.84 -8.03 2.54
N THR A 150 -7.66 -8.18 3.12
CA THR A 150 -7.24 -9.44 3.74
C THR A 150 -7.25 -9.31 5.26
N THR A 151 -7.72 -10.33 5.95
CA THR A 151 -7.84 -10.35 7.40
C THR A 151 -7.52 -11.75 7.96
N ASP A 152 -6.92 -11.77 9.13
CA ASP A 152 -6.76 -12.93 10.01
C ASP A 152 -7.80 -12.92 11.15
N LEU A 153 -8.80 -12.03 11.05
CA LEU A 153 -9.84 -11.76 12.05
C LEU A 153 -9.32 -11.21 13.39
N SER A 154 -8.06 -10.83 13.46
CA SER A 154 -7.51 -10.19 14.66
C SER A 154 -8.02 -8.76 14.84
N GLU A 155 -7.98 -8.27 16.09
CA GLU A 155 -8.26 -6.85 16.38
C GLU A 155 -7.35 -5.91 15.58
N LYS A 156 -6.09 -6.32 15.36
CA LYS A 156 -5.13 -5.57 14.58
C LYS A 156 -5.58 -5.38 13.14
N SER A 157 -6.19 -6.40 12.53
CA SER A 157 -6.64 -6.34 11.14
C SER A 157 -7.87 -5.44 10.94
N LYS A 158 -8.60 -5.06 12.01
CA LYS A 158 -9.67 -4.06 11.94
C LYS A 158 -9.15 -2.66 11.60
N ASN A 159 -7.90 -2.34 11.90
CA ASN A 159 -7.34 -1.00 11.72
C ASN A 159 -7.31 -0.53 10.26
N ILE A 160 -7.16 -1.45 9.32
CA ILE A 160 -7.12 -1.10 7.89
C ILE A 160 -8.50 -1.08 7.22
N LEU A 161 -9.48 -1.77 7.80
CA LEU A 161 -10.82 -1.90 7.21
C LEU A 161 -11.47 -0.55 6.90
N PRO A 162 -11.45 0.47 7.79
CA PRO A 162 -12.06 1.77 7.50
C PRO A 162 -11.45 2.45 6.27
N MET A 163 -10.14 2.34 6.07
CA MET A 163 -9.48 2.94 4.91
C MET A 163 -9.78 2.16 3.63
N ALA A 164 -9.71 0.83 3.67
CA ALA A 164 -10.06 -0.01 2.54
C ALA A 164 -11.52 0.20 2.09
N ALA A 165 -12.45 0.27 3.04
CA ALA A 165 -13.84 0.56 2.79
C ALA A 165 -14.06 1.97 2.24
N ALA A 166 -13.37 2.99 2.78
CA ALA A 166 -13.45 4.36 2.28
C ALA A 166 -12.94 4.47 0.84
N ILE A 167 -11.82 3.82 0.51
CA ILE A 167 -11.31 3.76 -0.86
C ILE A 167 -12.32 3.08 -1.77
N ALA A 168 -12.81 1.89 -1.40
CA ALA A 168 -13.79 1.17 -2.20
C ALA A 168 -15.07 2.00 -2.44
N LYS A 169 -15.60 2.65 -1.40
CA LYS A 169 -16.79 3.51 -1.50
C LYS A 169 -16.55 4.71 -2.42
N LYS A 170 -15.44 5.42 -2.28
CA LYS A 170 -15.12 6.61 -3.08
C LYS A 170 -14.90 6.27 -4.55
N THR A 171 -14.24 5.16 -4.83
CA THR A 171 -13.96 4.71 -6.20
C THR A 171 -15.09 3.88 -6.82
N LYS A 172 -16.14 3.57 -6.04
CA LYS A 172 -17.22 2.63 -6.40
C LYS A 172 -16.68 1.23 -6.72
N ALA A 173 -15.59 0.86 -6.08
CA ALA A 173 -14.98 -0.46 -6.23
C ALA A 173 -15.76 -1.51 -5.43
N LYS A 174 -15.72 -2.74 -5.94
CA LYS A 174 -16.17 -3.90 -5.17
C LYS A 174 -15.14 -4.19 -4.09
N LEU A 175 -15.56 -4.21 -2.81
CA LEU A 175 -14.72 -4.67 -1.71
C LEU A 175 -14.90 -6.18 -1.54
N ASN A 176 -13.84 -6.92 -1.80
CA ASN A 176 -13.78 -8.36 -1.58
C ASN A 176 -12.97 -8.61 -0.31
N THR A 177 -13.60 -9.15 0.72
CA THR A 177 -12.87 -9.57 1.92
C THR A 177 -12.42 -11.02 1.77
N LEU A 178 -11.17 -11.26 2.06
CA LEU A 178 -10.55 -12.57 2.09
C LEU A 178 -10.00 -12.83 3.50
N CYS A 179 -10.58 -13.82 4.17
CA CYS A 179 -10.00 -14.40 5.36
C CYS A 179 -9.30 -15.70 4.98
N VAL A 180 -8.02 -15.83 5.35
CA VAL A 180 -7.21 -17.00 5.03
C VAL A 180 -6.78 -17.67 6.32
N PHE A 181 -7.09 -18.96 6.45
CA PHE A 181 -6.58 -19.81 7.51
C PHE A 181 -5.44 -20.67 6.94
N GLY A 182 -4.33 -20.69 7.63
CA GLY A 182 -3.16 -21.48 7.29
C GLY A 182 -3.24 -22.92 7.82
N GLU A 183 -2.19 -23.66 7.56
CA GLU A 183 -2.00 -25.00 8.10
C GLU A 183 -1.71 -24.89 9.61
N GLY A 184 -2.50 -25.58 10.44
CA GLY A 184 -2.39 -25.52 11.90
C GLY A 184 -3.37 -24.55 12.59
N ASP A 185 -4.08 -23.70 11.86
CA ASP A 185 -5.16 -22.92 12.44
C ASP A 185 -6.35 -23.83 12.79
N GLU A 186 -6.99 -23.58 13.93
CA GLU A 186 -8.22 -24.29 14.30
C GLU A 186 -9.31 -24.01 13.27
N GLU A 187 -9.96 -25.07 12.80
CA GLU A 187 -11.07 -24.92 11.86
C GLU A 187 -12.34 -24.55 12.60
N PRO A 188 -12.90 -23.35 12.33
CA PRO A 188 -14.20 -23.00 12.88
C PRO A 188 -15.30 -23.95 12.37
N ALA A 189 -16.20 -24.38 13.25
CA ALA A 189 -17.25 -25.35 12.97
C ALA A 189 -18.14 -24.98 11.75
N ASP A 190 -18.25 -23.68 11.45
CA ASP A 190 -19.05 -23.12 10.35
C ASP A 190 -18.19 -22.65 9.15
N GLY A 191 -16.92 -23.09 9.08
CA GLY A 191 -15.97 -22.63 8.09
C GLY A 191 -15.59 -21.15 8.23
N GLY A 192 -15.71 -20.57 9.43
CA GLY A 192 -15.29 -19.20 9.76
C GLY A 192 -16.29 -18.10 9.38
N LYS A 193 -17.45 -18.43 8.86
CA LYS A 193 -18.46 -17.42 8.47
C LYS A 193 -19.00 -16.61 9.65
N ALA A 194 -19.33 -17.27 10.77
CA ALA A 194 -19.81 -16.57 11.96
C ALA A 194 -18.73 -15.67 12.55
N GLN A 195 -17.48 -16.11 12.56
CA GLN A 195 -16.35 -15.27 13.00
C GLN A 195 -16.16 -14.05 12.12
N LEU A 196 -16.25 -14.22 10.78
CA LEU A 196 -16.13 -13.11 9.84
C LEU A 196 -17.28 -12.12 9.97
N ASN A 197 -18.52 -12.59 10.15
CA ASN A 197 -19.66 -11.71 10.39
C ASN A 197 -19.49 -10.92 11.69
N ARG A 198 -19.10 -11.58 12.78
CA ARG A 198 -18.80 -10.91 14.06
C ARG A 198 -17.69 -9.87 13.89
N PHE A 199 -16.63 -10.18 13.17
CA PHE A 199 -15.55 -9.25 12.87
C PHE A 199 -16.07 -7.97 12.19
N PHE A 200 -16.97 -8.09 11.21
CA PHE A 200 -17.56 -6.94 10.54
C PHE A 200 -18.51 -6.15 11.45
N GLU A 201 -19.33 -6.83 12.26
CA GLU A 201 -20.21 -6.19 13.25
C GLU A 201 -19.40 -5.36 14.24
N GLU A 202 -18.34 -5.95 14.83
CA GLU A 202 -17.45 -5.28 15.76
C GLU A 202 -16.64 -4.13 15.12
N ALA A 203 -16.33 -4.25 13.84
CA ALA A 203 -15.67 -3.20 13.06
C ALA A 203 -16.65 -2.08 12.60
N GLY A 204 -17.94 -2.18 12.93
CA GLY A 204 -18.95 -1.21 12.52
C GLY A 204 -19.30 -1.23 11.03
N ALA A 205 -19.12 -2.37 10.38
CA ALA A 205 -19.34 -2.57 8.95
C ALA A 205 -20.16 -3.86 8.67
N PRO A 206 -21.35 -4.04 9.32
CA PRO A 206 -22.11 -5.29 9.23
C PRO A 206 -22.64 -5.59 7.83
N GLU A 207 -22.67 -4.62 6.94
CA GLU A 207 -23.07 -4.77 5.53
C GLU A 207 -22.00 -5.41 4.65
N LEU A 208 -20.78 -5.59 5.17
CA LEU A 208 -19.69 -6.20 4.41
C LEU A 208 -19.80 -7.73 4.43
N PHE A 209 -19.36 -8.31 3.33
CA PHE A 209 -19.30 -9.75 3.15
C PHE A 209 -17.87 -10.17 2.80
N GLY A 210 -17.53 -11.40 3.14
CA GLY A 210 -16.23 -11.94 2.86
C GLY A 210 -16.25 -13.41 2.45
N ILE A 211 -15.12 -13.86 1.95
CA ILE A 211 -14.85 -15.24 1.62
C ILE A 211 -13.83 -15.77 2.62
N VAL A 212 -14.18 -16.86 3.28
CA VAL A 212 -13.23 -17.60 4.10
C VAL A 212 -12.59 -18.66 3.23
N ARG A 213 -11.28 -18.72 3.24
CA ARG A 213 -10.52 -19.70 2.47
C ARG A 213 -9.50 -20.38 3.36
N ARG A 214 -9.57 -21.70 3.41
CA ARG A 214 -8.51 -22.52 3.98
C ARG A 214 -7.50 -22.86 2.89
N VAL A 215 -6.24 -22.77 3.22
CA VAL A 215 -5.15 -23.13 2.32
C VAL A 215 -4.21 -24.10 3.03
N HIS A 216 -3.79 -25.11 2.28
CA HIS A 216 -2.66 -25.94 2.66
C HIS A 216 -1.42 -25.31 2.02
N GLY A 217 -0.62 -24.62 2.82
CA GLY A 217 0.55 -23.88 2.35
C GLY A 217 0.56 -22.42 2.76
N GLY A 218 1.29 -21.59 2.01
CA GLY A 218 1.52 -20.20 2.38
C GLY A 218 0.30 -19.30 2.23
N VAL A 219 -0.06 -18.62 3.32
CA VAL A 219 -1.13 -17.60 3.32
C VAL A 219 -0.84 -16.49 2.31
N ALA A 220 0.42 -16.10 2.18
CA ALA A 220 0.85 -15.04 1.29
C ALA A 220 0.60 -15.37 -0.20
N GLU A 221 0.92 -16.60 -0.60
CA GLU A 221 0.68 -17.12 -1.94
C GLU A 221 -0.81 -17.16 -2.26
N ALA A 222 -1.62 -17.58 -1.30
CA ALA A 222 -3.07 -17.64 -1.46
C ALA A 222 -3.68 -16.26 -1.67
N VAL A 223 -3.20 -15.25 -0.95
CA VAL A 223 -3.63 -13.84 -1.12
C VAL A 223 -3.26 -13.33 -2.50
N VAL A 224 -2.01 -13.54 -2.94
CA VAL A 224 -1.53 -13.10 -4.25
C VAL A 224 -2.30 -13.79 -5.39
N GLU A 225 -2.54 -15.10 -5.27
CA GLU A 225 -3.32 -15.85 -6.23
C GLU A 225 -4.77 -15.38 -6.31
N HIS A 226 -5.41 -15.17 -5.13
CA HIS A 226 -6.78 -14.66 -5.07
C HIS A 226 -6.88 -13.28 -5.74
N ALA A 227 -5.97 -12.38 -5.43
CA ALA A 227 -5.92 -11.05 -6.03
C ALA A 227 -5.76 -11.13 -7.56
N GLY A 228 -4.91 -12.03 -8.05
CA GLY A 228 -4.71 -12.26 -9.48
C GLY A 228 -5.95 -12.80 -10.17
N ARG A 229 -6.60 -13.82 -9.60
CA ARG A 229 -7.84 -14.42 -10.14
C ARG A 229 -8.99 -13.41 -10.21
N HIS A 230 -9.11 -12.57 -9.21
CA HIS A 230 -10.18 -11.56 -9.12
C HIS A 230 -9.81 -10.23 -9.76
N LYS A 231 -8.65 -10.14 -10.43
CA LYS A 231 -8.14 -8.92 -11.08
C LYS A 231 -8.19 -7.72 -10.13
N ALA A 232 -7.71 -7.93 -8.90
CA ALA A 232 -7.68 -6.88 -7.90
C ALA A 232 -6.84 -5.69 -8.38
N ASP A 233 -7.34 -4.49 -8.10
CA ASP A 233 -6.64 -3.24 -8.36
C ASP A 233 -5.93 -2.73 -7.10
N LEU A 234 -6.29 -3.27 -5.93
CA LEU A 234 -5.70 -2.95 -4.64
C LEU A 234 -5.82 -4.16 -3.70
N ILE A 235 -4.75 -4.46 -2.98
CA ILE A 235 -4.80 -5.32 -1.79
C ILE A 235 -4.62 -4.42 -0.56
N ALA A 236 -5.45 -4.61 0.46
CA ALA A 236 -5.35 -3.94 1.75
C ALA A 236 -5.08 -4.97 2.85
N LEU A 237 -4.01 -4.78 3.62
CA LEU A 237 -3.57 -5.69 4.67
C LEU A 237 -2.91 -4.95 5.84
N THR A 238 -2.89 -5.57 7.02
CA THR A 238 -2.03 -5.14 8.11
C THR A 238 -0.66 -5.79 8.00
N THR A 239 0.38 -5.09 8.44
CA THR A 239 1.77 -5.58 8.35
C THR A 239 2.06 -6.76 9.27
N THR A 240 1.18 -7.00 10.24
CA THR A 240 1.23 -8.17 11.13
C THR A 240 0.31 -9.29 10.69
N LEU A 241 -0.15 -9.28 9.43
CA LEU A 241 -0.95 -10.37 8.87
C LEU A 241 -0.14 -11.65 8.95
N CYS A 242 -0.33 -12.41 9.99
CA CYS A 242 0.07 -13.82 10.11
C CYS A 242 -0.35 -14.52 11.37
N CYS A 243 -0.65 -15.75 11.17
CA CYS A 243 -0.72 -16.85 12.10
C CYS A 243 0.37 -16.83 13.18
N GLY A 244 -0.01 -16.50 14.40
CA GLY A 244 0.56 -17.00 15.63
C GLY A 244 2.04 -16.73 15.92
N GLY A 245 2.51 -15.51 15.80
CA GLY A 245 3.87 -15.25 16.28
C GLY A 245 4.34 -13.81 16.12
N ASP A 246 4.87 -13.33 17.17
CA ASP A 246 5.69 -12.16 17.42
C ASP A 246 5.66 -10.92 16.51
N GLU A 247 5.70 -9.82 17.20
CA GLU A 247 5.83 -8.44 16.81
C GLU A 247 6.82 -8.20 15.67
N GLY A 248 6.30 -7.97 14.45
CA GLY A 248 7.15 -7.53 13.34
C GLY A 248 6.50 -7.65 11.99
N PHE A 249 7.13 -7.02 11.02
CA PHE A 249 6.84 -7.15 9.60
C PHE A 249 7.07 -8.62 9.21
N THR A 250 6.00 -9.37 9.07
CA THR A 250 6.07 -10.81 8.83
C THR A 250 6.43 -11.10 7.39
N GLY A 251 7.06 -12.23 7.15
CA GLY A 251 7.36 -12.72 5.81
C GLY A 251 6.14 -12.72 4.88
N THR A 252 4.93 -12.85 5.44
CA THR A 252 3.67 -12.80 4.68
C THR A 252 3.42 -11.44 4.05
N ALA A 253 3.46 -10.34 4.82
CA ALA A 253 3.25 -9.00 4.28
C ALA A 253 4.34 -8.63 3.28
N GLU A 254 5.60 -8.94 3.59
CA GLU A 254 6.73 -8.73 2.71
C GLU A 254 6.58 -9.50 1.39
N PHE A 255 6.19 -10.78 1.46
CA PHE A 255 5.95 -11.59 0.28
C PHE A 255 4.83 -11.00 -0.58
N ILE A 256 3.71 -10.58 0.03
CA ILE A 256 2.59 -9.97 -0.70
C ILE A 256 3.05 -8.67 -1.38
N ILE A 257 3.74 -7.77 -0.68
CA ILE A 257 4.27 -6.53 -1.26
C ILE A 257 5.16 -6.82 -2.46
N ARG A 258 5.99 -7.86 -2.37
CA ARG A 258 6.92 -8.24 -3.45
C ARG A 258 6.29 -8.97 -4.62
N ASN A 259 5.15 -9.63 -4.43
CA ASN A 259 4.57 -10.53 -5.43
C ASN A 259 3.16 -10.16 -5.88
N ALA A 260 2.51 -9.18 -5.25
CA ALA A 260 1.16 -8.76 -5.60
C ALA A 260 1.05 -8.29 -7.06
N PRO A 261 -0.06 -8.61 -7.75
CA PRO A 261 -0.32 -8.15 -9.11
C PRO A 261 -0.81 -6.69 -9.19
N CYS A 262 -1.02 -6.05 -8.05
CA CYS A 262 -1.56 -4.70 -7.91
C CYS A 262 -0.89 -3.99 -6.72
N PRO A 263 -1.11 -2.66 -6.54
CA PRO A 263 -0.68 -1.93 -5.36
C PRO A 263 -1.16 -2.57 -4.05
N VAL A 264 -0.35 -2.40 -3.00
CA VAL A 264 -0.62 -2.94 -1.68
C VAL A 264 -0.70 -1.81 -0.67
N LEU A 265 -1.84 -1.67 -0.01
CA LEU A 265 -2.07 -0.76 1.09
C LEU A 265 -1.74 -1.49 2.40
N CYS A 266 -0.78 -0.97 3.12
CA CYS A 266 -0.32 -1.52 4.38
C CYS A 266 -0.65 -0.57 5.53
N VAL A 267 -1.12 -1.13 6.63
CA VAL A 267 -1.27 -0.40 7.90
C VAL A 267 -0.56 -1.19 8.99
N ARG A 268 0.28 -0.49 9.75
CA ARG A 268 0.83 -1.02 10.98
C ARG A 268 -0.26 -0.96 12.06
N PRO A 269 -0.53 -2.06 12.76
CA PRO A 269 -1.54 -2.09 13.82
C PRO A 269 -1.11 -1.31 15.05
#